data_6df6a2ff416cdb8da5549f3094a9b48a
#
_entry.id   6df6a2ff416cdb8da5549f3094a9b48a
#
_cell.length_a   1.000
_cell.length_b   1.000
_cell.length_c   1.000
_cell.angle_alpha   90.00
_cell.angle_beta   90.00
_cell.angle_gamma   90.00
#
_symmetry.space_group_name_H-M   'P 1'
#
loop_
_entity.id
_entity.type
_entity.pdbx_description
1 polymer ?
#
loop_
_entity_poly.entity_id
_entity_poly.type
_entity_poly.pdbx_seq_one_letter_code
_entity_poly.pdbx_strand_id
1 'polypeptide(L)'
;MTLDIKKEILRILKEDEEFRYTVAGLIGIEDLRRGQEELRHGLAKLGEAVARLEEAVAKLEDAVARLAEEQKRTSRTLRYIVRYIDEVSITLEEEARSIIEKRLREKGITVNLGMLVKPYVELDIYGFSDSITVIGETKTRLAPKHVRLLERKIEKIKSQEPELLKGKIVKTIYALWVHPEAYDECKAKNIWLNTPDKELTELC
;
A
#
# COMPACT_ATOMS: atom_id res chain seq x y z
N MET A 1 83.72 0.44 -32.21
CA MET A 1 83.12 -0.91 -32.41
C MET A 1 81.58 -0.93 -32.49
N THR A 2 80.83 -0.32 -31.59
CA THR A 2 79.37 -0.29 -31.64
C THR A 2 78.74 0.55 -32.74
N LEU A 3 79.46 1.64 -33.17
CA LEU A 3 78.98 2.56 -34.21
C LEU A 3 79.12 1.92 -35.61
N ASP A 4 80.16 1.13 -35.82
CA ASP A 4 80.42 0.44 -37.07
C ASP A 4 79.40 -0.70 -37.32
N ILE A 5 79.09 -1.45 -36.28
CA ILE A 5 78.06 -2.53 -36.38
C ILE A 5 76.67 -1.98 -36.72
N LYS A 6 76.26 -0.86 -36.08
CA LYS A 6 74.96 -0.20 -36.43
C LYS A 6 74.93 0.28 -37.87
N LYS A 7 76.01 0.87 -38.38
CA LYS A 7 76.11 1.30 -39.78
C LYS A 7 76.03 0.11 -40.74
N GLU A 8 76.74 -0.96 -40.43
CA GLU A 8 76.74 -2.14 -41.25
C GLU A 8 75.35 -2.84 -41.26
N ILE A 9 74.69 -2.94 -40.14
CA ILE A 9 73.28 -3.42 -40.06
C ILE A 9 72.38 -2.54 -40.90
N LEU A 10 72.43 -1.22 -40.78
CA LEU A 10 71.67 -0.28 -41.60
C LEU A 10 72.00 -0.40 -43.10
N ARG A 11 73.20 -0.67 -43.47
CA ARG A 11 73.65 -0.89 -44.87
C ARG A 11 72.96 -2.16 -45.42
N ILE A 12 73.10 -3.28 -44.70
CA ILE A 12 72.48 -4.58 -45.05
C ILE A 12 70.98 -4.45 -45.17
N LEU A 13 70.28 -3.84 -44.18
CA LEU A 13 68.83 -3.58 -44.23
C LEU A 13 68.39 -2.74 -45.44
N LYS A 14 69.26 -1.92 -46.02
CA LYS A 14 68.95 -1.14 -47.22
C LYS A 14 69.22 -1.90 -48.51
N GLU A 15 70.29 -2.70 -48.54
CA GLU A 15 70.82 -3.36 -49.73
C GLU A 15 70.33 -4.74 -49.93
N ASP A 16 70.04 -5.45 -48.83
CA ASP A 16 69.52 -6.85 -48.80
C ASP A 16 68.00 -6.88 -48.47
N GLU A 17 67.22 -7.16 -49.48
CA GLU A 17 65.75 -7.20 -49.35
C GLU A 17 65.27 -8.43 -48.53
N GLU A 18 65.96 -9.53 -48.69
CA GLU A 18 65.63 -10.77 -47.94
C GLU A 18 65.95 -10.62 -46.44
N PHE A 19 67.11 -10.02 -46.12
CA PHE A 19 67.45 -9.75 -44.72
C PHE A 19 66.51 -8.73 -44.10
N ARG A 20 66.08 -7.71 -44.83
CA ARG A 20 65.12 -6.68 -44.39
C ARG A 20 63.78 -7.31 -44.03
N TYR A 21 63.24 -8.16 -44.91
CA TYR A 21 61.97 -8.86 -44.64
C TYR A 21 62.11 -9.88 -43.50
N THR A 22 63.26 -10.53 -43.40
CA THR A 22 63.51 -11.50 -42.29
C THR A 22 63.54 -10.78 -40.95
N VAL A 23 64.27 -9.66 -40.84
CA VAL A 23 64.34 -8.85 -39.60
C VAL A 23 62.99 -8.25 -39.28
N ALA A 24 62.31 -7.67 -40.27
CA ALA A 24 60.94 -7.12 -40.09
C ALA A 24 59.94 -8.21 -39.64
N GLY A 25 60.05 -9.40 -40.24
CA GLY A 25 59.21 -10.54 -39.86
C GLY A 25 59.47 -11.04 -38.45
N LEU A 26 60.76 -11.12 -38.08
CA LEU A 26 61.14 -11.58 -36.71
C LEU A 26 60.64 -10.62 -35.63
N ILE A 27 60.81 -9.29 -35.83
CA ILE A 27 60.40 -8.26 -34.88
C ILE A 27 58.86 -8.21 -34.81
N GLY A 28 58.16 -8.17 -35.97
CA GLY A 28 56.72 -8.04 -36.02
C GLY A 28 55.95 -9.30 -35.60
N ILE A 29 56.50 -10.50 -35.87
CA ILE A 29 55.84 -11.77 -35.49
C ILE A 29 55.80 -11.96 -33.96
N GLU A 30 56.84 -11.58 -33.25
CA GLU A 30 56.90 -11.72 -31.79
C GLU A 30 55.86 -10.81 -31.12
N ASP A 31 55.73 -9.55 -31.57
CA ASP A 31 54.73 -8.62 -31.02
C ASP A 31 53.29 -9.01 -31.41
N LEU A 32 53.07 -9.51 -32.60
CA LEU A 32 51.78 -10.06 -33.04
C LEU A 32 51.38 -11.31 -32.20
N ARG A 33 52.31 -12.19 -31.95
CA ARG A 33 52.10 -13.39 -31.14
C ARG A 33 51.75 -13.02 -29.70
N ARG A 34 52.44 -12.08 -29.10
CA ARG A 34 52.15 -11.56 -27.75
C ARG A 34 50.73 -10.94 -27.71
N GLY A 35 50.42 -10.07 -28.67
CA GLY A 35 49.06 -9.48 -28.77
C GLY A 35 47.97 -10.51 -28.96
N GLN A 36 48.22 -11.57 -29.74
CA GLN A 36 47.26 -12.68 -29.88
C GLN A 36 47.04 -13.45 -28.58
N GLU A 37 48.10 -13.70 -27.79
CA GLU A 37 47.98 -14.35 -26.50
C GLU A 37 47.22 -13.51 -25.49
N GLU A 38 47.46 -12.21 -25.45
CA GLU A 38 46.73 -11.24 -24.60
C GLU A 38 45.24 -11.17 -25.00
N LEU A 39 44.93 -11.09 -26.30
CA LEU A 39 43.55 -11.15 -26.78
C LEU A 39 42.83 -12.45 -26.44
N ARG A 40 43.50 -13.60 -26.61
CA ARG A 40 42.95 -14.89 -26.21
C ARG A 40 42.63 -14.94 -24.73
N HIS A 41 43.54 -14.45 -23.89
CA HIS A 41 43.31 -14.41 -22.46
C HIS A 41 42.18 -13.44 -22.08
N GLY A 42 42.09 -12.30 -22.73
CA GLY A 42 40.99 -11.35 -22.59
C GLY A 42 39.64 -11.96 -22.98
N LEU A 43 39.58 -12.64 -24.12
CA LEU A 43 38.37 -13.34 -24.58
C LEU A 43 37.94 -14.46 -23.65
N ALA A 44 38.87 -15.23 -23.10
CA ALA A 44 38.55 -16.27 -22.12
C ALA A 44 37.91 -15.66 -20.83
N LYS A 45 38.50 -14.61 -20.29
CA LYS A 45 37.92 -13.88 -19.13
C LYS A 45 36.56 -13.29 -19.42
N LEU A 46 36.38 -12.73 -20.63
CA LEU A 46 35.08 -12.19 -21.05
C LEU A 46 34.03 -13.30 -21.14
N GLY A 47 34.39 -14.46 -21.71
CA GLY A 47 33.52 -15.62 -21.77
C GLY A 47 33.06 -16.12 -20.38
N GLU A 48 33.99 -16.19 -19.42
CA GLU A 48 33.63 -16.53 -18.03
C GLU A 48 32.70 -15.49 -17.37
N ALA A 49 32.94 -14.21 -17.63
CA ALA A 49 32.09 -13.15 -17.11
C ALA A 49 30.67 -13.19 -17.72
N VAL A 50 30.56 -13.46 -19.00
CA VAL A 50 29.26 -13.62 -19.69
C VAL A 50 28.52 -14.83 -19.13
N ALA A 51 29.16 -15.97 -18.97
CA ALA A 51 28.53 -17.15 -18.37
C ALA A 51 27.99 -16.91 -16.95
N ARG A 52 28.73 -16.17 -16.12
CA ARG A 52 28.26 -15.77 -14.78
C ARG A 52 27.06 -14.82 -14.84
N LEU A 53 27.03 -13.90 -15.81
CA LEU A 53 25.92 -12.99 -16.02
C LEU A 53 24.67 -13.75 -16.47
N GLU A 54 24.80 -14.70 -17.39
CA GLU A 54 23.68 -15.54 -17.85
C GLU A 54 23.08 -16.35 -16.68
N GLU A 55 23.92 -16.93 -15.82
CA GLU A 55 23.45 -17.63 -14.64
C GLU A 55 22.71 -16.69 -13.66
N ALA A 56 23.23 -15.48 -13.45
CA ALA A 56 22.60 -14.48 -12.59
C ALA A 56 21.26 -14.01 -13.16
N VAL A 57 21.16 -13.79 -14.47
CA VAL A 57 19.93 -13.43 -15.16
C VAL A 57 18.87 -14.52 -14.99
N ALA A 58 19.24 -15.80 -15.24
CA ALA A 58 18.31 -16.92 -15.04
C ALA A 58 17.75 -16.99 -13.61
N LYS A 59 18.61 -16.77 -12.59
CA LYS A 59 18.17 -16.72 -11.19
C LYS A 59 17.23 -15.55 -10.90
N LEU A 60 17.47 -14.40 -11.53
CA LEU A 60 16.58 -13.22 -11.41
C LEU A 60 15.23 -13.46 -12.08
N GLU A 61 15.20 -14.08 -13.25
CA GLU A 61 13.95 -14.44 -13.93
C GLU A 61 13.09 -15.37 -13.09
N ASP A 62 13.69 -16.40 -12.46
CA ASP A 62 13.01 -17.29 -11.55
C ASP A 62 12.46 -16.55 -10.31
N ALA A 63 13.25 -15.65 -9.73
CA ALA A 63 12.81 -14.87 -8.58
C ALA A 63 11.65 -13.93 -8.92
N VAL A 64 11.70 -13.26 -10.07
CA VAL A 64 10.63 -12.40 -10.58
C VAL A 64 9.34 -13.20 -10.83
N ALA A 65 9.45 -14.39 -11.42
CA ALA A 65 8.29 -15.25 -11.65
C ALA A 65 7.61 -15.66 -10.32
N ARG A 66 8.40 -16.04 -9.31
CA ARG A 66 7.88 -16.36 -7.95
C ARG A 66 7.20 -15.14 -7.30
N LEU A 67 7.84 -13.99 -7.34
CA LEU A 67 7.27 -12.76 -6.78
C LEU A 67 5.96 -12.37 -7.47
N ALA A 68 5.86 -12.52 -8.78
CA ALA A 68 4.63 -12.27 -9.52
C ALA A 68 3.48 -13.19 -9.10
N GLU A 69 3.75 -14.48 -8.87
CA GLU A 69 2.74 -15.43 -8.39
C GLU A 69 2.32 -15.13 -6.94
N GLU A 70 3.26 -14.80 -6.05
CA GLU A 70 2.97 -14.41 -4.67
C GLU A 70 2.14 -13.12 -4.60
N GLN A 71 2.47 -12.12 -5.43
CA GLN A 71 1.70 -10.88 -5.54
C GLN A 71 0.26 -11.15 -5.99
N LYS A 72 0.08 -12.02 -6.99
CA LYS A 72 -1.25 -12.42 -7.47
C LYS A 72 -2.07 -13.13 -6.38
N ARG A 73 -1.43 -14.01 -5.61
CA ARG A 73 -2.05 -14.69 -4.47
C ARG A 73 -2.46 -13.69 -3.39
N THR A 74 -1.56 -12.79 -3.00
CA THR A 74 -1.81 -11.75 -2.00
C THR A 74 -2.95 -10.84 -2.42
N SER A 75 -2.97 -10.41 -3.69
CA SER A 75 -4.04 -9.58 -4.24
C SER A 75 -5.42 -10.27 -4.23
N ARG A 76 -5.46 -11.59 -4.43
CA ARG A 76 -6.71 -12.36 -4.31
C ARG A 76 -7.19 -12.42 -2.86
N THR A 77 -6.29 -12.68 -1.92
CA THR A 77 -6.59 -12.73 -0.50
C THR A 77 -7.08 -11.38 0.02
N LEU A 78 -6.42 -10.28 -0.38
CA LEU A 78 -6.85 -8.92 -0.02
C LEU A 78 -8.27 -8.61 -0.52
N ARG A 79 -8.58 -8.95 -1.79
CA ARG A 79 -9.95 -8.76 -2.33
C ARG A 79 -11.01 -9.56 -1.57
N TYR A 80 -10.67 -10.77 -1.14
CA TYR A 80 -11.57 -11.57 -0.31
C TYR A 80 -11.80 -10.92 1.06
N ILE A 81 -10.74 -10.47 1.73
CA ILE A 81 -10.81 -9.81 3.03
C ILE A 81 -11.62 -8.51 2.95
N VAL A 82 -11.39 -7.68 1.93
CA VAL A 82 -12.14 -6.44 1.73
C VAL A 82 -13.64 -6.74 1.59
N ARG A 83 -14.01 -7.67 0.73
CA ARG A 83 -15.42 -8.08 0.57
C ARG A 83 -16.04 -8.56 1.88
N TYR A 84 -15.33 -9.40 2.62
CA TYR A 84 -15.80 -9.90 3.90
C TYR A 84 -16.01 -8.79 4.93
N ILE A 85 -15.10 -7.81 4.98
CA ILE A 85 -15.23 -6.64 5.85
C ILE A 85 -16.45 -5.81 5.45
N ASP A 86 -16.64 -5.56 4.15
CA ASP A 86 -17.79 -4.80 3.65
C ASP A 86 -19.12 -5.49 4.01
N GLU A 87 -19.22 -6.80 3.78
CA GLU A 87 -20.42 -7.59 4.14
C GLU A 87 -20.72 -7.53 5.64
N VAL A 88 -19.70 -7.68 6.50
CA VAL A 88 -19.87 -7.61 7.97
C VAL A 88 -20.25 -6.20 8.41
N SER A 89 -19.69 -5.16 7.80
CA SER A 89 -20.03 -3.77 8.15
C SER A 89 -21.48 -3.44 7.81
N ILE A 90 -21.93 -3.77 6.61
CA ILE A 90 -23.32 -3.54 6.18
C ILE A 90 -24.30 -4.25 7.11
N THR A 91 -24.04 -5.52 7.45
CA THR A 91 -24.90 -6.29 8.36
C THR A 91 -24.97 -5.66 9.75
N LEU A 92 -23.85 -5.18 10.29
CA LEU A 92 -23.80 -4.53 11.60
C LEU A 92 -24.55 -3.21 11.63
N GLU A 93 -24.47 -2.42 10.55
CA GLU A 93 -25.18 -1.15 10.44
C GLU A 93 -26.69 -1.36 10.32
N GLU A 94 -27.13 -2.37 9.56
CA GLU A 94 -28.54 -2.74 9.44
C GLU A 94 -29.10 -3.24 10.77
N GLU A 95 -28.36 -4.09 11.47
CA GLU A 95 -28.70 -4.56 12.82
C GLU A 95 -28.82 -3.39 13.80
N ALA A 96 -27.85 -2.48 13.78
CA ALA A 96 -27.85 -1.28 14.62
C ALA A 96 -29.10 -0.43 14.43
N ARG A 97 -29.44 -0.12 13.16
CA ARG A 97 -30.64 0.65 12.82
C ARG A 97 -31.90 -0.03 13.32
N SER A 98 -32.06 -1.33 13.07
CA SER A 98 -33.22 -2.12 13.50
C SER A 98 -33.40 -2.13 15.02
N ILE A 99 -32.31 -2.34 15.78
CA ILE A 99 -32.33 -2.33 17.24
C ILE A 99 -32.67 -0.95 17.79
N ILE A 100 -32.08 0.10 17.25
CA ILE A 100 -32.32 1.48 17.69
C ILE A 100 -33.75 1.90 17.37
N GLU A 101 -34.27 1.60 16.19
CA GLU A 101 -35.69 1.85 15.85
C GLU A 101 -36.64 1.14 16.81
N LYS A 102 -36.37 -0.11 17.11
CA LYS A 102 -37.18 -0.87 18.08
C LYS A 102 -37.18 -0.20 19.44
N ARG A 103 -36.04 0.16 19.99
CA ARG A 103 -35.88 0.84 21.28
C ARG A 103 -36.53 2.21 21.32
N LEU A 104 -36.42 2.97 20.24
CA LEU A 104 -37.11 4.26 20.09
C LEU A 104 -38.64 4.05 20.11
N ARG A 105 -39.15 3.04 19.40
CA ARG A 105 -40.59 2.72 19.37
C ARG A 105 -41.10 2.30 20.74
N GLU A 106 -40.33 1.55 21.50
CA GLU A 106 -40.66 1.19 22.89
C GLU A 106 -40.76 2.41 23.82
N LYS A 107 -40.08 3.50 23.46
CA LYS A 107 -40.16 4.81 24.16
C LYS A 107 -41.19 5.78 23.54
N GLY A 108 -42.04 5.30 22.62
CA GLY A 108 -43.08 6.11 21.96
C GLY A 108 -42.59 6.99 20.82
N ILE A 109 -41.37 6.79 20.36
CA ILE A 109 -40.74 7.58 19.26
C ILE A 109 -40.73 6.71 17.99
N THR A 110 -41.41 7.19 16.95
CA THR A 110 -41.40 6.53 15.62
C THR A 110 -40.55 7.32 14.68
N VAL A 111 -39.44 6.74 14.26
CA VAL A 111 -38.47 7.30 13.28
C VAL A 111 -37.98 6.14 12.41
N ASN A 112 -37.92 6.36 11.10
CA ASN A 112 -37.26 5.44 10.19
C ASN A 112 -35.81 5.84 10.06
N LEU A 113 -34.91 4.89 10.33
CA LEU A 113 -33.47 5.13 10.31
C LEU A 113 -32.85 4.61 9.01
N GLY A 114 -31.99 5.43 8.43
CA GLY A 114 -31.19 5.10 7.27
C GLY A 114 -29.75 5.54 7.46
N MET A 115 -29.02 5.60 6.37
CA MET A 115 -27.69 6.19 6.29
C MET A 115 -27.78 7.60 5.73
N LEU A 116 -26.94 8.52 6.19
CA LEU A 116 -26.74 9.83 5.58
C LEU A 116 -25.40 9.87 4.90
N VAL A 117 -25.39 10.06 3.57
CA VAL A 117 -24.17 10.20 2.78
C VAL A 117 -24.17 11.57 2.10
N LYS A 118 -23.20 12.41 2.45
CA LYS A 118 -22.95 13.73 1.87
C LYS A 118 -21.45 13.85 1.54
N PRO A 119 -21.03 14.72 0.63
CA PRO A 119 -19.59 14.86 0.30
C PRO A 119 -18.70 15.21 1.48
N TYR A 120 -19.25 15.78 2.54
CA TYR A 120 -18.51 16.23 3.73
C TYR A 120 -18.73 15.39 4.98
N VAL A 121 -19.76 14.50 5.00
CA VAL A 121 -20.09 13.65 6.15
C VAL A 121 -20.81 12.39 5.72
N GLU A 122 -20.51 11.30 6.41
CA GLU A 122 -21.24 10.04 6.34
C GLU A 122 -21.61 9.61 7.74
N LEU A 123 -22.84 9.14 7.92
CA LEU A 123 -23.38 8.65 9.18
C LEU A 123 -24.10 7.31 8.96
N ASP A 124 -23.79 6.33 9.78
CA ASP A 124 -24.36 4.99 9.71
C ASP A 124 -25.82 4.96 10.15
N ILE A 125 -26.21 5.91 11.02
CA ILE A 125 -27.55 6.02 11.61
C ILE A 125 -28.02 7.47 11.47
N TYR A 126 -29.06 7.68 10.69
CA TYR A 126 -29.70 8.97 10.51
C TYR A 126 -31.19 8.81 10.23
N GLY A 127 -32.02 9.59 10.89
CA GLY A 127 -33.44 9.69 10.61
C GLY A 127 -34.07 10.84 11.37
N PHE A 128 -35.22 11.28 10.93
CA PHE A 128 -35.91 12.39 11.57
C PHE A 128 -37.43 12.20 11.55
N SER A 129 -38.08 12.84 12.50
CA SER A 129 -39.53 13.09 12.51
C SER A 129 -39.78 14.59 12.72
N ASP A 130 -41.03 15.01 12.84
CA ASP A 130 -41.37 16.42 13.02
C ASP A 130 -40.69 17.07 14.25
N SER A 131 -40.41 16.32 15.28
CA SER A 131 -39.92 16.81 16.57
C SER A 131 -38.50 16.35 16.96
N ILE A 132 -37.90 15.40 16.23
CA ILE A 132 -36.67 14.76 16.64
C ILE A 132 -35.81 14.34 15.44
N THR A 133 -34.50 14.52 15.55
CA THR A 133 -33.50 13.95 14.64
C THR A 133 -32.64 12.97 15.40
N VAL A 134 -32.53 11.74 14.91
CA VAL A 134 -31.61 10.72 15.42
C VAL A 134 -30.39 10.68 14.55
N ILE A 135 -29.22 10.76 15.15
CA ILE A 135 -27.94 10.84 14.45
C ILE A 135 -26.92 9.96 15.18
N GLY A 136 -26.20 9.11 14.45
CA GLY A 136 -25.29 8.20 15.11
C GLY A 136 -24.33 7.42 14.23
N GLU A 137 -23.54 6.60 14.90
CA GLU A 137 -22.51 5.75 14.34
C GLU A 137 -22.59 4.32 14.86
N THR A 138 -22.12 3.40 14.07
CA THR A 138 -22.02 1.98 14.40
C THR A 138 -20.55 1.59 14.48
N LYS A 139 -20.14 0.89 15.54
CA LYS A 139 -18.75 0.47 15.74
C LYS A 139 -18.67 -0.95 16.31
N THR A 140 -17.85 -1.79 15.75
CA THR A 140 -17.52 -3.08 16.36
C THR A 140 -16.81 -2.89 17.70
N ARG A 141 -15.90 -1.91 17.77
CA ARG A 141 -15.18 -1.52 18.99
C ARG A 141 -15.23 -0.01 19.16
N LEU A 142 -15.92 0.44 20.20
CA LEU A 142 -16.00 1.86 20.52
C LEU A 142 -14.81 2.29 21.38
N ALA A 143 -14.08 3.30 20.91
CA ALA A 143 -13.01 4.01 21.63
C ALA A 143 -13.34 5.50 21.74
N PRO A 144 -12.73 6.26 22.68
CA PRO A 144 -13.00 7.69 22.89
C PRO A 144 -12.89 8.55 21.62
N LYS A 145 -11.97 8.22 20.74
CA LYS A 145 -11.79 8.91 19.45
C LYS A 145 -13.06 8.89 18.57
N HIS A 146 -13.84 7.82 18.63
CA HIS A 146 -15.07 7.67 17.84
C HIS A 146 -16.18 8.56 18.37
N VAL A 147 -16.28 8.71 19.68
CA VAL A 147 -17.21 9.64 20.33
C VAL A 147 -16.93 11.09 19.89
N ARG A 148 -15.66 11.50 19.92
CA ARG A 148 -15.24 12.83 19.46
C ARG A 148 -15.46 13.02 17.96
N LEU A 149 -15.32 11.96 17.16
CA LEU A 149 -15.57 12.02 15.73
C LEU A 149 -17.06 12.26 15.42
N LEU A 150 -17.98 11.58 16.13
CA LEU A 150 -19.42 11.83 16.00
C LEU A 150 -19.76 13.29 16.29
N GLU A 151 -19.25 13.85 17.38
CA GLU A 151 -19.45 15.28 17.71
C GLU A 151 -18.99 16.22 16.58
N ARG A 152 -17.80 15.95 16.02
CA ARG A 152 -17.28 16.74 14.88
C ARG A 152 -18.16 16.61 13.63
N LYS A 153 -18.71 15.44 13.38
CA LYS A 153 -19.65 15.21 12.26
C LYS A 153 -20.93 16.03 12.46
N ILE A 154 -21.48 16.04 13.67
CA ILE A 154 -22.66 16.84 14.03
C ILE A 154 -22.39 18.34 13.85
N GLU A 155 -21.25 18.85 14.33
CA GLU A 155 -20.88 20.25 14.14
C GLU A 155 -20.72 20.62 12.66
N LYS A 156 -20.19 19.73 11.83
CA LYS A 156 -20.14 19.94 10.37
C LYS A 156 -21.52 20.04 9.75
N ILE A 157 -22.46 19.19 10.14
CA ILE A 157 -23.84 19.25 9.63
C ILE A 157 -24.50 20.55 10.08
N LYS A 158 -24.34 20.95 11.34
CA LYS A 158 -24.86 22.23 11.86
C LYS A 158 -24.36 23.45 11.07
N SER A 159 -23.11 23.40 10.60
CA SER A 159 -22.50 24.51 9.88
C SER A 159 -22.84 24.54 8.39
N GLN A 160 -23.07 23.38 7.76
CA GLN A 160 -23.25 23.27 6.31
C GLN A 160 -24.70 23.09 5.88
N GLU A 161 -25.45 22.25 6.56
CA GLU A 161 -26.85 21.91 6.26
C GLU A 161 -27.64 21.78 7.58
N PRO A 162 -27.87 22.88 8.33
CA PRO A 162 -28.58 22.84 9.62
C PRO A 162 -30.01 22.32 9.51
N GLU A 163 -30.62 22.40 8.33
CA GLU A 163 -31.95 21.86 8.04
C GLU A 163 -32.06 20.34 8.15
N LEU A 164 -30.96 19.61 8.15
CA LEU A 164 -30.92 18.18 8.42
C LEU A 164 -31.09 17.85 9.91
N LEU A 165 -31.00 18.84 10.78
CA LEU A 165 -31.10 18.70 12.23
C LEU A 165 -32.38 19.37 12.74
N LYS A 166 -33.52 18.70 12.54
CA LYS A 166 -34.84 19.21 12.96
C LYS A 166 -35.19 18.78 14.38
N GLY A 167 -35.75 19.66 15.14
CA GLY A 167 -36.23 19.38 16.49
C GLY A 167 -35.13 19.01 17.49
N LYS A 168 -35.44 18.13 18.42
CA LYS A 168 -34.48 17.63 19.39
C LYS A 168 -33.49 16.64 18.73
N ILE A 169 -32.20 16.84 18.96
CA ILE A 169 -31.16 15.96 18.41
C ILE A 169 -30.88 14.84 19.40
N VAL A 170 -31.13 13.61 19.00
CA VAL A 170 -30.71 12.39 19.70
C VAL A 170 -29.45 11.87 19.09
N LYS A 171 -28.36 11.98 19.84
CA LYS A 171 -27.06 11.41 19.48
C LYS A 171 -27.02 9.96 19.93
N THR A 172 -26.69 9.01 19.05
CA THR A 172 -26.60 7.60 19.40
C THR A 172 -25.33 6.95 18.88
N ILE A 173 -24.85 5.95 19.58
CA ILE A 173 -23.81 5.04 19.12
C ILE A 173 -24.26 3.61 19.40
N TYR A 174 -24.13 2.76 18.40
CA TYR A 174 -24.28 1.33 18.56
C TYR A 174 -22.90 0.66 18.53
N ALA A 175 -22.58 -0.20 19.49
CA ALA A 175 -21.28 -0.84 19.55
C ALA A 175 -21.37 -2.28 20.09
N LEU A 176 -20.60 -3.19 19.49
CA LEU A 176 -20.50 -4.56 20.00
C LEU A 176 -19.61 -4.63 21.25
N TRP A 177 -18.57 -3.82 21.30
CA TRP A 177 -17.68 -3.71 22.45
C TRP A 177 -17.37 -2.24 22.75
N VAL A 178 -17.35 -1.89 24.05
CA VAL A 178 -17.17 -0.51 24.51
C VAL A 178 -15.96 -0.40 25.43
N HIS A 179 -15.03 0.50 25.10
CA HIS A 179 -13.93 0.84 25.99
C HIS A 179 -14.45 1.64 27.19
N PRO A 180 -13.99 1.38 28.44
CA PRO A 180 -14.48 2.08 29.64
C PRO A 180 -14.45 3.61 29.49
N GLU A 181 -13.35 4.21 29.04
CA GLU A 181 -13.26 5.66 28.83
C GLU A 181 -14.24 6.18 27.77
N ALA A 182 -14.60 5.37 26.76
CA ALA A 182 -15.60 5.76 25.78
C ALA A 182 -17.00 5.77 26.35
N TYR A 183 -17.31 4.87 27.29
CA TYR A 183 -18.55 4.89 28.04
C TYR A 183 -18.70 6.18 28.84
N ASP A 184 -17.66 6.57 29.58
CA ASP A 184 -17.67 7.80 30.40
C ASP A 184 -17.83 9.05 29.50
N GLU A 185 -17.16 9.06 28.32
CA GLU A 185 -17.28 10.15 27.36
C GLU A 185 -18.67 10.23 26.73
N CYS A 186 -19.31 9.10 26.40
CA CYS A 186 -20.69 9.06 25.93
C CYS A 186 -21.66 9.62 26.98
N LYS A 187 -21.50 9.24 28.24
CA LYS A 187 -22.31 9.75 29.34
C LYS A 187 -22.17 11.26 29.53
N ALA A 188 -20.91 11.74 29.52
CA ALA A 188 -20.62 13.18 29.65
C ALA A 188 -21.19 14.03 28.52
N LYS A 189 -21.34 13.46 27.30
CA LYS A 189 -21.84 14.15 26.12
C LYS A 189 -23.31 13.87 25.78
N ASN A 190 -24.03 13.21 26.67
CA ASN A 190 -25.41 12.81 26.45
C ASN A 190 -25.59 12.05 25.13
N ILE A 191 -24.74 11.05 24.90
CA ILE A 191 -24.84 10.14 23.76
C ILE A 191 -25.51 8.85 24.24
N TRP A 192 -26.61 8.49 23.61
CA TRP A 192 -27.32 7.25 23.87
C TRP A 192 -26.54 6.06 23.30
N LEU A 193 -25.84 5.37 24.21
CA LEU A 193 -24.96 4.25 23.87
C LEU A 193 -25.72 2.94 23.95
N ASN A 194 -25.71 2.23 22.84
CA ASN A 194 -26.42 0.97 22.66
C ASN A 194 -25.45 -0.18 22.34
N THR A 195 -25.79 -1.36 22.87
CA THR A 195 -25.17 -2.64 22.48
C THR A 195 -26.26 -3.60 22.01
N PRO A 196 -25.97 -4.77 21.42
CA PRO A 196 -26.99 -5.74 21.05
C PRO A 196 -27.95 -6.07 22.20
N ASP A 197 -27.40 -6.25 23.39
CA ASP A 197 -28.17 -6.77 24.54
C ASP A 197 -28.89 -5.69 25.35
N LYS A 198 -28.30 -4.46 25.41
CA LYS A 198 -28.79 -3.42 26.33
C LYS A 198 -28.43 -2.00 25.93
N GLU A 199 -29.14 -1.05 26.50
CA GLU A 199 -28.77 0.35 26.54
C GLU A 199 -27.74 0.57 27.67
N LEU A 200 -26.66 1.24 27.42
CA LEU A 200 -25.61 1.52 28.40
C LEU A 200 -25.75 2.92 29.02
N THR A 201 -26.34 3.86 28.28
CA THR A 201 -26.67 5.21 28.74
C THR A 201 -28.13 5.49 28.42
N GLU A 202 -28.74 6.45 29.12
CA GLU A 202 -30.11 6.84 28.92
C GLU A 202 -30.31 7.65 27.64
N LEU A 203 -31.52 7.56 27.08
CA LEU A 203 -31.95 8.44 26.00
C LEU A 203 -32.26 9.84 26.56
N CYS A 204 -31.44 10.82 26.18
CA CYS A 204 -31.59 12.22 26.61
C CYS A 204 -32.39 13.06 25.61
#